data_e642b4b9616a03f3a8a375d3432e9f5f
#
_entry.id   e642b4b9616a03f3a8a375d3432e9f5f
#
_cell.length_a   1.000
_cell.length_b   1.000
_cell.length_c   1.000
_cell.angle_alpha   90.00
_cell.angle_beta   90.00
_cell.angle_gamma   90.00
#
_symmetry.space_group_name_H-M   'P 1'
#
loop_
_entity.id
_entity.type
_entity.pdbx_description
1 polymer ?
#
loop_
_entity_poly.entity_id
_entity_poly.type
_entity_poly.pdbx_seq_one_letter_code
_entity_poly.pdbx_strand_id
1 'polypeptide(L)'
;LAFILFTGGGDKIRINHITNRRWALSAFGTASAAALSSSDTVYSVTPIHHPSGLLTSIGGAVAGGARLALATRFDPTTFWDEVRRYGVTIVSYTWTLVRDLVEAPPDPAERHHPVRMFIGSGMPAGLWKQVTDRFAPATVLEFYASTEGAAVLVNLSGRKVGSKGRPLPGSAEVRLARYDTVAGRLIEGPDGFAIECDVGETGILLAQARRASGIMAVTPLRGLFNRNDAWIATDDLFHRDEDGDFWLDDHVPALIRTAQGTVPSVPIEDALGRLDEVSLAVAYGVASPAGDDEVAVAAVTRSGGREIDPVTLSEALDRLPAHERPVVVHVVEDIDRTAWFRLRKFALRQAGLPGGGEQFHLDQNSGAYDTSS
;
A
#
# COMPACT_ATOMS: atom_id res chain seq x y z
N LEU A 1 23.56 -0.93 16.24
CA LEU A 1 22.80 -1.91 15.47
C LEU A 1 21.93 -2.72 16.42
N ALA A 2 20.62 -2.78 16.19
CA ALA A 2 19.72 -3.64 16.95
C ALA A 2 19.41 -4.92 16.16
N PHE A 3 19.03 -4.76 14.89
CA PHE A 3 18.63 -5.86 14.01
C PHE A 3 19.15 -5.64 12.59
N ILE A 4 19.27 -6.73 11.86
CA ILE A 4 19.44 -6.75 10.41
C ILE A 4 18.21 -7.44 9.83
N LEU A 5 17.48 -6.72 8.98
CA LEU A 5 16.32 -7.25 8.29
C LEU A 5 16.61 -7.39 6.80
N PHE A 6 16.22 -8.51 6.24
CA PHE A 6 16.32 -8.77 4.82
C PHE A 6 14.96 -8.51 4.19
N THR A 7 14.90 -7.61 3.22
CA THR A 7 13.68 -7.29 2.45
C THR A 7 13.96 -7.42 0.96
N GLY A 8 12.91 -7.52 0.17
CA GLY A 8 13.00 -7.68 -1.27
C GLY A 8 12.33 -8.96 -1.75
N GLY A 9 12.10 -9.06 -3.04
CA GLY A 9 11.53 -10.22 -3.72
C GLY A 9 12.25 -10.47 -5.03
N GLY A 10 12.26 -11.71 -5.51
CA GLY A 10 13.04 -12.11 -6.68
C GLY A 10 14.54 -12.12 -6.40
N ASP A 11 15.34 -11.69 -7.36
CA ASP A 11 16.81 -11.82 -7.32
C ASP A 11 17.52 -10.73 -6.48
N LYS A 12 16.80 -9.78 -5.90
CA LYS A 12 17.40 -8.66 -5.16
C LYS A 12 16.98 -8.67 -3.71
N ILE A 13 17.86 -9.17 -2.84
CA ILE A 13 17.74 -9.04 -1.38
C ILE A 13 18.34 -7.68 -0.97
N ARG A 14 17.56 -6.89 -0.22
CA ARG A 14 18.02 -5.64 0.40
C ARG A 14 18.28 -5.90 1.88
N ILE A 15 19.43 -5.45 2.36
CA ILE A 15 19.83 -5.54 3.78
C ILE A 15 19.48 -4.22 4.46
N ASN A 16 18.60 -4.29 5.46
CA ASN A 16 18.21 -3.12 6.26
C ASN A 16 18.83 -3.19 7.66
N HIS A 17 19.64 -2.20 7.98
CA HIS A 17 20.23 -2.03 9.28
C HIS A 17 19.28 -1.25 10.20
N ILE A 18 18.75 -1.92 11.21
CA ILE A 18 17.87 -1.29 12.21
C ILE A 18 18.73 -0.93 13.43
N THR A 19 18.92 0.36 13.66
CA THR A 19 19.60 0.87 14.86
C THR A 19 18.66 0.83 16.07
N ASN A 20 19.21 0.81 17.29
CA ASN A 20 18.42 0.91 18.52
C ASN A 20 17.52 2.14 18.51
N ARG A 21 18.02 3.27 18.00
CA ARG A 21 17.23 4.50 17.87
C ARG A 21 16.05 4.32 16.92
N ARG A 22 16.28 3.72 15.74
CA ARG A 22 15.20 3.50 14.76
C ARG A 22 14.12 2.59 15.33
N TRP A 23 14.55 1.49 16.00
CA TRP A 23 13.61 0.58 16.63
C TRP A 23 12.79 1.28 17.72
N ALA A 24 13.44 2.02 18.62
CA ALA A 24 12.78 2.76 19.71
C ALA A 24 11.78 3.81 19.15
N LEU A 25 12.17 4.59 18.14
CA LEU A 25 11.29 5.58 17.53
C LEU A 25 10.05 4.93 16.88
N SER A 26 10.24 3.81 16.19
CA SER A 26 9.12 3.06 15.61
C SER A 26 8.20 2.49 16.70
N ALA A 27 8.79 1.92 17.76
CA ALA A 27 8.08 1.36 18.90
C ALA A 27 7.22 2.41 19.62
N PHE A 28 7.82 3.55 20.00
CA PHE A 28 7.10 4.65 20.65
C PHE A 28 6.09 5.30 19.71
N GLY A 29 6.43 5.48 18.43
CA GLY A 29 5.51 6.01 17.43
C GLY A 29 4.26 5.15 17.30
N THR A 30 4.42 3.83 17.21
CA THR A 30 3.29 2.88 17.16
C THR A 30 2.48 2.89 18.46
N ALA A 31 3.14 2.83 19.61
CA ALA A 31 2.46 2.84 20.91
C ALA A 31 1.63 4.11 21.07
N SER A 32 2.17 5.27 20.71
CA SER A 32 1.46 6.55 20.78
C SER A 32 0.32 6.65 19.77
N ALA A 33 0.55 6.26 18.51
CA ALA A 33 -0.46 6.33 17.46
C ALA A 33 -1.66 5.43 17.74
N ALA A 34 -1.44 4.23 18.27
CA ALA A 34 -2.48 3.28 18.64
C ALA A 34 -2.95 3.43 20.10
N ALA A 35 -2.43 4.42 20.85
CA ALA A 35 -2.71 4.60 22.28
C ALA A 35 -2.62 3.28 23.06
N LEU A 36 -1.52 2.55 22.86
CA LEU A 36 -1.30 1.23 23.50
C LEU A 36 -1.06 1.37 25.00
N SER A 37 -1.63 0.46 25.75
CA SER A 37 -1.52 0.40 27.21
C SER A 37 -1.42 -1.05 27.71
N SER A 38 -1.22 -1.24 29.00
CA SER A 38 -1.20 -2.56 29.65
C SER A 38 -2.53 -3.33 29.58
N SER A 39 -3.64 -2.65 29.25
CA SER A 39 -4.93 -3.29 29.02
C SER A 39 -5.05 -3.91 27.63
N ASP A 40 -4.15 -3.56 26.70
CA ASP A 40 -4.19 -4.05 25.33
C ASP A 40 -3.48 -5.39 25.15
N THR A 41 -3.91 -6.12 24.13
CA THR A 41 -3.22 -7.28 23.57
C THR A 41 -3.06 -7.06 22.08
N VAL A 42 -1.82 -6.93 21.63
CA VAL A 42 -1.46 -6.83 20.21
C VAL A 42 -1.33 -8.24 19.63
N TYR A 43 -2.13 -8.54 18.61
CA TYR A 43 -2.04 -9.78 17.86
C TYR A 43 -1.25 -9.55 16.57
N SER A 44 -0.09 -10.21 16.47
CA SER A 44 0.77 -10.12 15.30
C SER A 44 0.54 -11.32 14.39
N VAL A 45 -0.15 -11.08 13.29
CA VAL A 45 -0.28 -12.05 12.18
C VAL A 45 0.84 -11.90 11.15
N THR A 46 1.58 -10.79 11.23
CA THR A 46 2.73 -10.55 10.36
C THR A 46 3.97 -11.24 10.90
N PRO A 47 4.81 -11.85 10.04
CA PRO A 47 6.04 -12.50 10.48
C PRO A 47 6.95 -11.56 11.26
N ILE A 48 7.53 -12.06 12.36
CA ILE A 48 8.40 -11.28 13.25
C ILE A 48 9.70 -10.82 12.59
N HIS A 49 10.10 -11.43 11.49
CA HIS A 49 11.28 -11.04 10.70
C HIS A 49 10.93 -9.95 9.66
N HIS A 50 9.66 -9.56 9.55
CA HIS A 50 9.23 -8.42 8.74
C HIS A 50 9.25 -7.13 9.57
N PRO A 51 9.56 -5.95 8.96
CA PRO A 51 9.50 -4.68 9.67
C PRO A 51 8.18 -4.44 10.43
N SER A 52 7.03 -4.78 9.84
CA SER A 52 5.73 -4.62 10.51
C SER A 52 5.62 -5.48 11.78
N GLY A 53 6.04 -6.74 11.74
CA GLY A 53 6.03 -7.61 12.92
C GLY A 53 7.00 -7.12 13.99
N LEU A 54 8.25 -6.82 13.60
CA LEU A 54 9.31 -6.45 14.55
C LEU A 54 9.17 -5.02 15.07
N LEU A 55 8.97 -4.04 14.19
CA LEU A 55 8.99 -2.62 14.56
C LEU A 55 7.65 -2.16 15.09
N THR A 56 6.56 -2.58 14.43
CA THR A 56 5.21 -2.15 14.76
C THR A 56 4.59 -3.03 15.86
N SER A 57 4.46 -4.34 15.61
CA SER A 57 3.75 -5.21 16.56
C SER A 57 4.54 -5.42 17.84
N ILE A 58 5.77 -5.97 17.76
CA ILE A 58 6.60 -6.24 18.95
C ILE A 58 7.03 -4.93 19.58
N GLY A 59 7.60 -4.01 18.79
CA GLY A 59 8.07 -2.73 19.31
C GLY A 59 6.95 -1.92 19.96
N GLY A 60 5.81 -1.81 19.30
CA GLY A 60 4.64 -1.10 19.84
C GLY A 60 4.13 -1.72 21.14
N ALA A 61 3.99 -3.05 21.20
CA ALA A 61 3.57 -3.74 22.41
C ALA A 61 4.55 -3.51 23.58
N VAL A 62 5.85 -3.62 23.33
CA VAL A 62 6.89 -3.36 24.35
C VAL A 62 6.83 -1.92 24.84
N ALA A 63 6.78 -0.93 23.93
CA ALA A 63 6.77 0.48 24.30
C ALA A 63 5.46 0.90 25.01
N GLY A 64 4.33 0.31 24.63
CA GLY A 64 3.02 0.58 25.26
C GLY A 64 2.77 -0.23 26.53
N GLY A 65 3.64 -1.19 26.88
CA GLY A 65 3.41 -2.12 27.99
C GLY A 65 2.25 -3.10 27.73
N ALA A 66 1.87 -3.29 26.47
CA ALA A 66 0.80 -4.19 26.07
C ALA A 66 1.25 -5.66 26.03
N ARG A 67 0.29 -6.56 26.14
CA ARG A 67 0.54 -7.99 25.87
C ARG A 67 0.74 -8.23 24.39
N LEU A 68 1.48 -9.29 24.05
CA LEU A 68 1.72 -9.69 22.68
C LEU A 68 1.23 -11.13 22.48
N ALA A 69 0.37 -11.33 21.50
CA ALA A 69 -0.02 -12.64 20.98
C ALA A 69 0.59 -12.81 19.58
N LEU A 70 1.32 -13.91 19.39
CA LEU A 70 1.98 -14.22 18.11
C LEU A 70 1.28 -15.41 17.45
N ALA A 71 0.80 -15.22 16.23
CA ALA A 71 0.35 -16.32 15.39
C ALA A 71 1.54 -16.98 14.69
N THR A 72 1.58 -18.30 14.66
CA THR A 72 2.56 -19.04 13.85
C THR A 72 2.21 -18.98 12.35
N ARG A 73 0.93 -18.90 12.06
CA ARG A 73 0.36 -18.61 10.74
C ARG A 73 -1.01 -17.96 10.93
N PHE A 74 -1.43 -17.20 9.96
CA PHE A 74 -2.80 -16.68 9.90
C PHE A 74 -3.74 -17.75 9.36
N ASP A 75 -4.92 -17.91 10.04
CA ASP A 75 -6.00 -18.78 9.59
C ASP A 75 -7.33 -18.05 9.89
N PRO A 76 -8.06 -17.60 8.86
CA PRO A 76 -9.29 -16.84 9.05
C PRO A 76 -10.39 -17.65 9.76
N THR A 77 -10.35 -19.01 9.71
CA THR A 77 -11.36 -19.86 10.33
C THR A 77 -11.18 -19.98 11.84
N THR A 78 -9.99 -19.76 12.37
CA THR A 78 -9.67 -19.82 13.82
C THR A 78 -9.42 -18.44 14.42
N PHE A 79 -9.38 -17.41 13.58
CA PHE A 79 -8.99 -16.05 13.98
C PHE A 79 -9.82 -15.52 15.16
N TRP A 80 -11.15 -15.62 15.09
CA TRP A 80 -12.02 -15.08 16.14
C TRP A 80 -11.95 -15.89 17.44
N ASP A 81 -11.67 -17.18 17.39
CA ASP A 81 -11.41 -18.00 18.58
C ASP A 81 -10.10 -17.56 19.26
N GLU A 82 -9.06 -17.27 18.49
CA GLU A 82 -7.81 -16.75 19.03
C GLU A 82 -7.97 -15.34 19.58
N VAL A 83 -8.73 -14.47 18.90
CA VAL A 83 -9.08 -13.13 19.42
C VAL A 83 -9.72 -13.20 20.79
N ARG A 84 -10.69 -14.08 20.97
CA ARG A 84 -11.35 -14.28 22.28
C ARG A 84 -10.42 -14.90 23.31
N ARG A 85 -9.68 -15.95 22.89
CA ARG A 85 -8.78 -16.69 23.79
C ARG A 85 -7.70 -15.81 24.40
N TYR A 86 -7.13 -14.91 23.61
CA TYR A 86 -6.05 -14.04 24.04
C TYR A 86 -6.49 -12.63 24.42
N GLY A 87 -7.77 -12.32 24.32
CA GLY A 87 -8.32 -11.00 24.60
C GLY A 87 -7.70 -9.93 23.72
N VAL A 88 -7.62 -10.20 22.41
CA VAL A 88 -6.94 -9.32 21.43
C VAL A 88 -7.73 -8.03 21.25
N THR A 89 -7.09 -6.89 21.46
CA THR A 89 -7.66 -5.56 21.26
C THR A 89 -7.11 -4.84 20.04
N ILE A 90 -5.91 -5.21 19.60
CA ILE A 90 -5.22 -4.65 18.45
C ILE A 90 -4.79 -5.79 17.52
N VAL A 91 -5.12 -5.69 16.23
CA VAL A 91 -4.70 -6.64 15.21
C VAL A 91 -3.71 -5.96 14.28
N SER A 92 -2.47 -6.45 14.23
CA SER A 92 -1.50 -6.03 13.24
C SER A 92 -1.77 -6.74 11.92
N TYR A 93 -1.89 -6.02 10.81
CA TYR A 93 -2.28 -6.60 9.53
C TYR A 93 -1.31 -6.32 8.39
N THR A 94 -1.40 -7.15 7.36
CA THR A 94 -1.20 -6.80 5.97
C THR A 94 -2.56 -6.90 5.27
N TRP A 95 -2.83 -6.05 4.29
CA TRP A 95 -4.17 -5.94 3.70
C TRP A 95 -4.69 -7.26 3.10
N THR A 96 -3.81 -8.10 2.54
CA THR A 96 -4.20 -9.41 1.97
C THR A 96 -4.70 -10.38 3.03
N LEU A 97 -4.13 -10.37 4.26
CA LEU A 97 -4.65 -11.19 5.37
C LEU A 97 -6.02 -10.71 5.84
N VAL A 98 -6.20 -9.40 5.87
CA VAL A 98 -7.50 -8.81 6.22
C VAL A 98 -8.55 -9.12 5.14
N ARG A 99 -8.15 -9.17 3.88
CA ARG A 99 -8.99 -9.62 2.77
C ARG A 99 -9.48 -11.05 3.01
N ASP A 100 -8.54 -11.98 3.30
CA ASP A 100 -8.89 -13.37 3.57
C ASP A 100 -9.87 -13.48 4.76
N LEU A 101 -9.76 -12.60 5.77
CA LEU A 101 -10.69 -12.53 6.90
C LEU A 101 -12.07 -12.00 6.49
N VAL A 102 -12.12 -10.96 5.65
CA VAL A 102 -13.38 -10.39 5.16
C VAL A 102 -14.11 -11.36 4.23
N GLU A 103 -13.40 -12.17 3.46
CA GLU A 103 -13.99 -13.16 2.56
C GLU A 103 -14.40 -14.46 3.28
N ALA A 104 -13.87 -14.71 4.47
CA ALA A 104 -14.26 -15.85 5.28
C ALA A 104 -15.75 -15.77 5.67
N PRO A 105 -16.43 -16.93 5.81
CA PRO A 105 -17.81 -16.96 6.30
C PRO A 105 -17.95 -16.21 7.63
N PRO A 106 -19.07 -15.51 7.87
CA PRO A 106 -19.29 -14.82 9.13
C PRO A 106 -19.23 -15.79 10.33
N ASP A 107 -18.49 -15.38 11.36
CA ASP A 107 -18.40 -16.10 12.64
C ASP A 107 -19.30 -15.40 13.69
N PRO A 108 -20.08 -16.15 14.50
CA PRO A 108 -20.86 -15.56 15.60
C PRO A 108 -20.04 -14.71 16.58
N ALA A 109 -18.74 -14.99 16.68
CA ALA A 109 -17.81 -14.25 17.54
C ALA A 109 -17.49 -12.83 17.04
N GLU A 110 -17.75 -12.53 15.78
CA GLU A 110 -17.54 -11.19 15.22
C GLU A 110 -18.42 -10.11 15.84
N ARG A 111 -19.55 -10.49 16.44
CA ARG A 111 -20.52 -9.53 16.99
C ARG A 111 -20.11 -8.91 18.31
N HIS A 112 -19.20 -9.55 19.06
CA HIS A 112 -18.85 -9.16 20.42
C HIS A 112 -17.34 -9.29 20.68
N HIS A 113 -16.53 -9.01 19.65
CA HIS A 113 -15.08 -9.08 19.77
C HIS A 113 -14.51 -7.87 20.52
N PRO A 114 -13.40 -8.02 21.27
CA PRO A 114 -12.73 -6.92 21.96
C PRO A 114 -11.81 -6.08 21.07
N VAL A 115 -11.67 -6.42 19.78
CA VAL A 115 -10.78 -5.70 18.85
C VAL A 115 -11.29 -4.28 18.68
N ARG A 116 -10.45 -3.30 19.02
CA ARG A 116 -10.74 -1.87 18.85
C ARG A 116 -10.05 -1.26 17.64
N MET A 117 -9.00 -1.92 17.12
CA MET A 117 -8.21 -1.36 16.02
C MET A 117 -7.48 -2.42 15.23
N PHE A 118 -7.50 -2.26 13.91
CA PHE A 118 -6.58 -2.89 12.98
C PHE A 118 -5.46 -1.91 12.65
N ILE A 119 -4.18 -2.31 12.81
CA ILE A 119 -3.02 -1.47 12.55
C ILE A 119 -2.13 -2.08 11.47
N GLY A 120 -1.84 -1.34 10.42
CA GLY A 120 -1.02 -1.85 9.33
C GLY A 120 -0.86 -0.87 8.17
N SER A 121 -0.59 -1.41 6.99
CA SER A 121 -0.33 -0.60 5.81
C SER A 121 -0.85 -1.25 4.53
N GLY A 122 -1.16 -0.38 3.55
CA GLY A 122 -1.51 -0.77 2.19
C GLY A 122 -2.96 -1.19 2.00
N MET A 123 -3.86 -0.88 2.94
CA MET A 123 -5.26 -1.27 2.82
C MET A 123 -5.96 -0.48 1.71
N PRO A 124 -6.50 -1.17 0.66
CA PRO A 124 -7.32 -0.53 -0.35
C PRO A 124 -8.59 0.08 0.24
N ALA A 125 -9.07 1.18 -0.34
CA ALA A 125 -10.21 1.91 0.20
C ALA A 125 -11.50 1.06 0.29
N GLY A 126 -11.76 0.20 -0.70
CA GLY A 126 -12.89 -0.72 -0.69
C GLY A 126 -12.84 -1.72 0.45
N LEU A 127 -11.67 -2.37 0.65
CA LEU A 127 -11.46 -3.30 1.75
C LEU A 127 -11.56 -2.62 3.12
N TRP A 128 -11.03 -1.39 3.23
CA TRP A 128 -11.13 -0.62 4.47
C TRP A 128 -12.58 -0.42 4.90
N LYS A 129 -13.44 -0.04 3.94
CA LYS A 129 -14.87 0.11 4.22
C LYS A 129 -15.50 -1.20 4.66
N GLN A 130 -15.21 -2.33 3.99
CA GLN A 130 -15.72 -3.65 4.36
C GLN A 130 -15.29 -4.04 5.80
N VAL A 131 -14.04 -3.77 6.17
CA VAL A 131 -13.51 -4.03 7.51
C VAL A 131 -14.26 -3.23 8.58
N THR A 132 -14.44 -1.93 8.36
CA THR A 132 -15.11 -1.07 9.32
C THR A 132 -16.60 -1.35 9.44
N ASP A 133 -17.25 -1.75 8.35
CA ASP A 133 -18.66 -2.13 8.35
C ASP A 133 -18.89 -3.50 9.03
N ARG A 134 -18.05 -4.50 8.72
CA ARG A 134 -18.20 -5.87 9.22
C ARG A 134 -17.72 -6.03 10.66
N PHE A 135 -16.60 -5.42 11.01
CA PHE A 135 -15.95 -5.59 12.32
C PHE A 135 -16.09 -4.36 13.23
N ALA A 136 -17.20 -3.63 13.08
CA ALA A 136 -17.50 -2.55 14.02
C ALA A 136 -17.54 -3.07 15.47
N PRO A 137 -17.02 -2.31 16.48
CA PRO A 137 -16.57 -0.92 16.42
C PRO A 137 -15.08 -0.74 16.10
N ALA A 138 -14.39 -1.76 15.59
CA ALA A 138 -12.98 -1.67 15.28
C ALA A 138 -12.69 -0.58 14.21
N THR A 139 -11.63 0.18 14.45
CA THR A 139 -11.14 1.20 13.52
C THR A 139 -9.91 0.70 12.78
N VAL A 140 -9.52 1.39 11.71
CA VAL A 140 -8.28 1.12 10.98
C VAL A 140 -7.31 2.26 11.21
N LEU A 141 -6.10 1.93 11.65
CA LEU A 141 -4.96 2.83 11.66
C LEU A 141 -4.03 2.42 10.53
N GLU A 142 -4.03 3.23 9.49
CA GLU A 142 -3.18 3.04 8.32
C GLU A 142 -1.91 3.86 8.46
N PHE A 143 -0.76 3.25 8.16
CA PHE A 143 0.49 3.99 8.09
C PHE A 143 1.25 3.70 6.79
N TYR A 144 2.08 4.63 6.42
CA TYR A 144 3.09 4.49 5.40
C TYR A 144 4.47 4.73 6.01
N ALA A 145 5.42 3.89 5.68
CA ALA A 145 6.83 4.10 6.03
C ALA A 145 7.68 3.70 4.83
N SER A 146 8.51 4.63 4.34
CA SER A 146 9.44 4.33 3.27
C SER A 146 10.45 3.27 3.71
N THR A 147 10.88 2.43 2.76
CA THR A 147 11.87 1.38 3.03
C THR A 147 13.20 1.96 3.50
N GLU A 148 13.54 3.15 3.04
CA GLU A 148 14.70 3.95 3.46
C GLU A 148 14.55 4.45 4.90
N GLY A 149 13.31 4.39 5.45
CA GLY A 149 13.00 4.68 6.84
C GLY A 149 13.03 6.15 7.23
N ALA A 150 12.96 7.04 6.24
CA ALA A 150 12.97 8.48 6.47
C ALA A 150 11.55 9.07 6.56
N ALA A 151 10.64 8.71 5.63
CA ALA A 151 9.26 9.17 5.64
C ALA A 151 8.36 8.24 6.47
N VAL A 152 7.53 8.84 7.33
CA VAL A 152 6.47 8.12 8.08
C VAL A 152 5.22 8.98 8.08
N LEU A 153 4.14 8.45 7.49
CA LEU A 153 2.82 9.06 7.47
C LEU A 153 1.85 8.16 8.24
N VAL A 154 0.87 8.73 8.91
CA VAL A 154 -0.11 7.98 9.70
C VAL A 154 -1.49 8.60 9.58
N ASN A 155 -2.48 7.80 9.20
CA ASN A 155 -3.89 8.14 9.28
C ASN A 155 -4.42 7.71 10.65
N LEU A 156 -4.25 8.58 11.64
CA LEU A 156 -4.61 8.31 13.04
C LEU A 156 -6.12 8.18 13.26
N SER A 157 -6.91 8.96 12.53
CA SER A 157 -8.36 9.02 12.75
C SER A 157 -9.13 7.92 12.05
N GLY A 158 -8.55 7.31 11.02
CA GLY A 158 -9.26 6.38 10.14
C GLY A 158 -10.41 7.00 9.33
N ARG A 159 -10.62 8.33 9.41
CA ARG A 159 -11.78 9.00 8.79
C ARG A 159 -11.65 9.18 7.28
N LYS A 160 -10.43 9.44 6.79
CA LYS A 160 -10.16 9.56 5.36
C LYS A 160 -9.72 8.21 4.81
N VAL A 161 -10.70 7.41 4.43
CA VAL A 161 -10.50 6.05 3.92
C VAL A 161 -9.61 6.06 2.65
N GLY A 162 -8.50 5.31 2.68
CA GLY A 162 -7.49 5.26 1.60
C GLY A 162 -6.31 6.21 1.78
N SER A 163 -6.46 7.30 2.53
CA SER A 163 -5.36 8.22 2.83
C SER A 163 -4.28 7.56 3.68
N LYS A 164 -3.01 7.90 3.42
CA LYS A 164 -1.87 7.54 4.28
C LYS A 164 -1.71 8.50 5.46
N GLY A 165 -2.57 9.52 5.53
CA GLY A 165 -2.61 10.50 6.60
C GLY A 165 -1.51 11.54 6.52
N ARG A 166 -0.99 11.96 7.66
CA ARG A 166 -0.05 13.07 7.82
C ARG A 166 1.28 12.60 8.40
N PRO A 167 2.36 13.41 8.27
CA PRO A 167 3.62 13.09 8.90
C PRO A 167 3.45 12.85 10.40
N LEU A 168 3.98 11.72 10.88
CA LEU A 168 3.95 11.41 12.31
C LEU A 168 4.74 12.47 13.08
N PRO A 169 4.19 13.09 14.13
CA PRO A 169 4.90 14.07 14.95
C PRO A 169 6.25 13.53 15.43
N GLY A 170 7.32 14.32 15.22
CA GLY A 170 8.68 13.89 15.53
C GLY A 170 9.39 13.07 14.44
N SER A 171 8.69 12.64 13.38
CA SER A 171 9.32 12.07 12.18
C SER A 171 10.06 13.12 11.35
N ALA A 172 10.70 12.73 10.25
CA ALA A 172 11.33 13.68 9.33
C ALA A 172 10.28 14.58 8.67
N GLU A 173 10.65 15.81 8.32
CA GLU A 173 9.86 16.63 7.43
C GLU A 173 9.71 15.92 6.08
N VAL A 174 8.53 16.00 5.47
CA VAL A 174 8.28 15.47 4.14
C VAL A 174 7.78 16.58 3.22
N ARG A 175 8.15 16.49 1.95
CA ARG A 175 7.68 17.37 0.86
C ARG A 175 7.38 16.56 -0.37
N LEU A 176 6.53 17.12 -1.23
CA LEU A 176 6.28 16.59 -2.57
C LEU A 176 6.97 17.52 -3.58
N ALA A 177 7.79 16.94 -4.44
CA ALA A 177 8.42 17.68 -5.53
C ALA A 177 7.86 17.21 -6.87
N ARG A 178 7.68 18.16 -7.78
CA ARG A 178 7.27 17.86 -9.16
C ARG A 178 8.25 16.89 -9.79
N TYR A 179 7.71 15.87 -10.45
CA TYR A 179 8.50 14.78 -11.00
C TYR A 179 8.06 14.46 -12.41
N ASP A 180 9.01 14.50 -13.34
CA ASP A 180 8.81 14.05 -14.70
C ASP A 180 8.91 12.52 -14.71
N THR A 181 7.76 11.85 -14.78
CA THR A 181 7.67 10.38 -14.74
C THR A 181 8.20 9.71 -16.00
N VAL A 182 8.26 10.44 -17.12
CA VAL A 182 8.82 9.95 -18.40
C VAL A 182 10.33 10.05 -18.39
N ALA A 183 10.87 11.24 -18.03
CA ALA A 183 12.31 11.46 -17.96
C ALA A 183 12.94 10.86 -16.68
N GLY A 184 12.14 10.49 -15.67
CA GLY A 184 12.61 9.91 -14.43
C GLY A 184 13.40 10.88 -13.55
N ARG A 185 13.04 12.15 -13.53
CA ARG A 185 13.77 13.20 -12.81
C ARG A 185 12.88 14.26 -12.18
N LEU A 186 13.41 14.92 -11.17
CA LEU A 186 12.79 16.10 -10.55
C LEU A 186 12.72 17.26 -11.57
N ILE A 187 11.66 18.06 -11.47
CA ILE A 187 11.47 19.29 -12.24
C ILE A 187 12.05 20.45 -11.43
N GLU A 188 12.98 21.18 -12.02
CA GLU A 188 13.66 22.31 -11.41
C GLU A 188 13.09 23.64 -11.94
N GLY A 189 13.04 24.63 -11.07
CA GLY A 189 12.70 26.00 -11.40
C GLY A 189 13.88 26.76 -12.01
N PRO A 190 13.65 28.04 -12.42
CA PRO A 190 14.68 28.88 -13.00
C PRO A 190 15.88 29.18 -12.05
N ASP A 191 15.69 28.99 -10.75
CA ASP A 191 16.70 29.15 -9.71
C ASP A 191 17.55 27.90 -9.47
N GLY A 192 17.23 26.78 -10.20
CA GLY A 192 17.93 25.50 -10.11
C GLY A 192 17.53 24.67 -8.89
N PHE A 193 16.43 25.02 -8.20
CA PHE A 193 15.86 24.22 -7.13
C PHE A 193 14.65 23.42 -7.62
N ALA A 194 14.37 22.31 -6.96
CA ALA A 194 13.17 21.52 -7.24
C ALA A 194 11.90 22.32 -6.93
N ILE A 195 10.91 22.18 -7.79
CA ILE A 195 9.60 22.81 -7.60
C ILE A 195 8.77 21.93 -6.67
N GLU A 196 8.27 22.51 -5.57
CA GLU A 196 7.31 21.84 -4.69
C GLU A 196 5.94 21.74 -5.36
N CYS A 197 5.23 20.62 -5.16
CA CYS A 197 3.89 20.41 -5.70
C CYS A 197 2.85 21.28 -5.03
N ASP A 198 1.91 21.75 -5.81
CA ASP A 198 0.69 22.38 -5.30
C ASP A 198 -0.23 21.33 -4.64
N VAL A 199 -1.29 21.80 -3.95
CA VAL A 199 -2.32 20.91 -3.39
C VAL A 199 -3.04 20.16 -4.52
N GLY A 200 -3.16 18.86 -4.36
CA GLY A 200 -3.75 17.97 -5.37
C GLY A 200 -2.81 17.58 -6.52
N GLU A 201 -1.61 18.17 -6.60
CA GLU A 201 -0.64 17.81 -7.62
C GLU A 201 0.19 16.60 -7.19
N THR A 202 0.30 15.60 -8.09
CA THR A 202 1.12 14.41 -7.88
C THR A 202 2.60 14.72 -8.03
N GLY A 203 3.41 14.26 -7.07
CA GLY A 203 4.86 14.37 -7.12
C GLY A 203 5.55 13.30 -6.29
N ILE A 204 6.87 13.27 -6.38
CA ILE A 204 7.67 12.32 -5.61
C ILE A 204 7.75 12.74 -4.15
N LEU A 205 7.54 11.78 -3.26
CA LEU A 205 7.67 12.01 -1.82
C LEU A 205 9.14 12.06 -1.41
N LEU A 206 9.52 13.14 -0.77
CA LEU A 206 10.85 13.39 -0.25
C LEU A 206 10.80 13.50 1.27
N ALA A 207 11.76 12.90 1.95
CA ALA A 207 11.93 13.01 3.38
C ALA A 207 13.24 13.72 3.71
N GLN A 208 13.21 14.70 4.61
CA GLN A 208 14.40 15.42 5.02
C GLN A 208 15.43 14.47 5.64
N ALA A 209 16.64 14.48 5.10
CA ALA A 209 17.74 13.72 5.63
C ALA A 209 18.21 14.36 6.95
N ARG A 210 17.88 13.74 8.08
CA ARG A 210 18.43 14.15 9.36
C ARG A 210 19.85 13.61 9.48
N ARG A 211 20.76 14.37 10.11
CA ARG A 211 22.11 13.87 10.49
C ARG A 211 21.92 12.60 11.34
N ALA A 212 21.88 11.45 10.68
CA ALA A 212 21.79 10.18 11.36
C ALA A 212 23.21 9.73 11.76
N SER A 213 23.39 9.45 13.00
CA SER A 213 24.51 8.60 13.45
C SER A 213 24.23 7.17 12.97
N GLY A 214 24.62 6.82 11.76
CA GLY A 214 24.42 5.49 11.20
C GLY A 214 24.72 5.44 9.70
N ILE A 215 24.97 4.25 9.20
CA ILE A 215 25.16 3.99 7.77
C ILE A 215 23.80 4.24 7.09
N MET A 216 23.71 5.29 6.31
CA MET A 216 22.52 5.52 5.45
C MET A 216 22.63 4.60 4.25
N ALA A 217 21.58 3.84 4.00
CA ALA A 217 21.51 2.94 2.85
C ALA A 217 21.36 3.71 1.50
N VAL A 218 20.96 4.97 1.57
CA VAL A 218 20.70 5.83 0.39
C VAL A 218 21.47 7.16 0.55
N THR A 219 22.08 7.61 -0.54
CA THR A 219 22.75 8.90 -0.59
C THR A 219 21.72 10.03 -0.70
N PRO A 220 21.70 11.00 0.23
CA PRO A 220 20.76 12.11 0.16
C PRO A 220 21.06 13.05 -1.03
N LEU A 221 20.00 13.53 -1.65
CA LEU A 221 20.02 14.64 -2.59
C LEU A 221 20.27 15.94 -1.80
N ARG A 222 21.29 16.71 -2.19
CA ARG A 222 21.68 17.93 -1.50
C ARG A 222 21.32 19.16 -2.31
N GLY A 223 20.93 20.23 -1.62
CA GLY A 223 20.61 21.49 -2.25
C GLY A 223 19.36 21.42 -3.11
N LEU A 224 18.36 20.68 -2.67
CA LEU A 224 17.19 20.36 -3.49
C LEU A 224 16.17 21.52 -3.51
N PHE A 225 15.80 22.06 -2.36
CA PHE A 225 14.91 23.21 -2.23
C PHE A 225 15.64 24.46 -1.75
N ASN A 226 16.82 24.27 -1.17
CA ASN A 226 17.75 25.36 -0.80
C ASN A 226 19.16 24.78 -0.66
N ARG A 227 20.17 25.69 -0.70
CA ARG A 227 21.59 25.28 -0.75
C ARG A 227 22.06 24.39 0.41
N ASN A 228 21.38 24.41 1.56
CA ASN A 228 21.84 23.76 2.79
C ASN A 228 20.98 22.57 3.19
N ASP A 229 20.01 22.17 2.39
CA ASP A 229 19.15 21.05 2.70
C ASP A 229 19.71 19.71 2.16
N ALA A 230 19.11 18.63 2.64
CA ALA A 230 19.38 17.30 2.14
C ALA A 230 18.10 16.46 2.27
N TRP A 231 17.75 15.72 1.23
CA TRP A 231 16.52 14.96 1.13
C TRP A 231 16.77 13.55 0.63
N ILE A 232 15.91 12.62 1.00
CA ILE A 232 15.89 11.26 0.55
C ILE A 232 14.62 11.07 -0.27
N ALA A 233 14.76 10.66 -1.53
CA ALA A 233 13.64 10.27 -2.38
C ALA A 233 13.15 8.88 -1.98
N THR A 234 11.83 8.66 -2.02
CA THR A 234 11.20 7.40 -1.63
C THR A 234 10.84 6.51 -2.82
N ASP A 235 10.98 6.97 -4.02
CA ASP A 235 10.47 6.36 -5.26
C ASP A 235 8.93 6.18 -5.27
N ASP A 236 8.21 6.85 -4.38
CA ASP A 236 6.76 6.80 -4.27
C ASP A 236 6.13 8.14 -4.66
N LEU A 237 5.08 8.08 -5.47
CA LEU A 237 4.31 9.23 -5.93
C LEU A 237 3.11 9.44 -5.04
N PHE A 238 2.94 10.69 -4.60
CA PHE A 238 1.85 11.11 -3.74
C PHE A 238 1.26 12.43 -4.21
N HIS A 239 0.00 12.67 -3.87
CA HIS A 239 -0.53 14.02 -3.78
C HIS A 239 -0.93 14.34 -2.33
N ARG A 240 -1.10 15.62 -2.05
CA ARG A 240 -1.56 16.11 -0.75
C ARG A 240 -2.87 16.86 -0.95
N ASP A 241 -3.89 16.52 -0.17
CA ASP A 241 -5.17 17.20 -0.22
C ASP A 241 -5.16 18.55 0.55
N GLU A 242 -6.27 19.29 0.46
CA GLU A 242 -6.47 20.59 1.10
C GLU A 242 -6.34 20.52 2.64
N ASP A 243 -6.68 19.40 3.25
CA ASP A 243 -6.55 19.19 4.70
C ASP A 243 -5.12 18.79 5.10
N GLY A 244 -4.23 18.53 4.14
CA GLY A 244 -2.84 18.14 4.35
C GLY A 244 -2.61 16.65 4.54
N ASP A 245 -3.58 15.82 4.21
CA ASP A 245 -3.42 14.37 4.20
C ASP A 245 -2.81 13.91 2.86
N PHE A 246 -1.92 12.92 2.94
CA PHE A 246 -1.18 12.36 1.82
C PHE A 246 -1.88 11.12 1.26
N TRP A 247 -1.92 11.03 -0.05
CA TRP A 247 -2.52 9.93 -0.80
C TRP A 247 -1.47 9.32 -1.73
N LEU A 248 -1.32 8.01 -1.68
CA LEU A 248 -0.40 7.28 -2.56
C LEU A 248 -1.03 7.15 -3.94
N ASP A 249 -0.36 7.71 -4.94
CA ASP A 249 -0.79 7.62 -6.35
C ASP A 249 -0.16 6.41 -7.04
N ASP A 250 1.14 6.19 -6.86
CA ASP A 250 1.83 4.97 -7.31
C ASP A 250 3.28 4.89 -6.80
N HIS A 251 3.96 3.83 -7.24
CA HIS A 251 5.40 3.64 -7.10
C HIS A 251 6.07 3.84 -8.46
N VAL A 252 7.12 4.66 -8.54
CA VAL A 252 7.81 4.97 -9.81
C VAL A 252 8.18 3.70 -10.61
N PRO A 253 8.66 2.59 -9.98
CA PRO A 253 8.93 1.35 -10.71
C PRO A 253 7.69 0.59 -11.19
N ALA A 254 6.49 0.94 -10.70
CA ALA A 254 5.24 0.30 -11.07
C ALA A 254 4.49 1.04 -12.19
N LEU A 255 4.91 2.26 -12.52
CA LEU A 255 4.34 3.03 -13.61
C LEU A 255 4.39 2.27 -14.94
N ILE A 256 3.29 2.31 -15.66
CA ILE A 256 3.14 1.69 -16.97
C ILE A 256 3.49 2.73 -18.04
N ARG A 257 4.44 2.44 -18.91
CA ARG A 257 4.95 3.38 -19.91
C ARG A 257 4.24 3.19 -21.25
N THR A 258 3.15 3.93 -21.45
CA THR A 258 2.38 3.85 -22.70
C THR A 258 2.80 4.91 -23.71
N ALA A 259 2.39 4.76 -24.97
CA ALA A 259 2.62 5.74 -26.02
C ALA A 259 2.03 7.14 -25.71
N GLN A 260 1.06 7.22 -24.78
CA GLN A 260 0.41 8.47 -24.38
C GLN A 260 0.98 9.07 -23.08
N GLY A 261 1.99 8.42 -22.50
CA GLY A 261 2.63 8.82 -21.24
C GLY A 261 2.67 7.71 -20.22
N THR A 262 2.88 8.06 -18.97
CA THR A 262 2.90 7.08 -17.86
C THR A 262 1.51 6.93 -17.25
N VAL A 263 1.09 5.70 -17.01
CA VAL A 263 -0.18 5.33 -16.37
C VAL A 263 0.11 4.77 -14.98
N PRO A 264 -0.48 5.35 -13.93
CA PRO A 264 -0.34 4.82 -12.57
C PRO A 264 -1.17 3.54 -12.42
N SER A 265 -0.60 2.53 -11.73
CA SER A 265 -1.27 1.24 -11.53
C SER A 265 -2.28 1.27 -10.38
N VAL A 266 -2.01 2.04 -9.33
CA VAL A 266 -2.85 2.09 -8.10
C VAL A 266 -4.28 2.59 -8.36
N PRO A 267 -4.54 3.65 -9.14
CA PRO A 267 -5.90 4.07 -9.44
C PRO A 267 -6.73 3.01 -10.15
N ILE A 268 -6.12 2.21 -11.03
CA ILE A 268 -6.79 1.09 -11.71
C ILE A 268 -7.13 -0.01 -10.69
N GLU A 269 -6.17 -0.37 -9.84
CA GLU A 269 -6.36 -1.38 -8.80
C GLU A 269 -7.43 -0.97 -7.79
N ASP A 270 -7.46 0.31 -7.41
CA ASP A 270 -8.47 0.86 -6.50
C ASP A 270 -9.87 0.91 -7.15
N ALA A 271 -9.97 1.24 -8.43
CA ALA A 271 -11.24 1.24 -9.15
C ALA A 271 -11.83 -0.18 -9.20
N LEU A 272 -11.02 -1.17 -9.59
CA LEU A 272 -11.41 -2.58 -9.64
C LEU A 272 -11.69 -3.17 -8.25
N GLY A 273 -10.87 -2.83 -7.26
CA GLY A 273 -11.02 -3.32 -5.87
C GLY A 273 -12.25 -2.78 -5.12
N ARG A 274 -13.01 -1.85 -5.71
CA ARG A 274 -14.31 -1.39 -5.17
C ARG A 274 -15.48 -2.25 -5.62
N LEU A 275 -15.28 -3.10 -6.61
CA LEU A 275 -16.31 -4.02 -7.09
C LEU A 275 -16.47 -5.18 -6.11
N ASP A 276 -17.70 -5.47 -5.72
CA ASP A 276 -18.01 -6.57 -4.78
C ASP A 276 -17.66 -7.95 -5.37
N GLU A 277 -17.60 -8.05 -6.70
CA GLU A 277 -17.23 -9.26 -7.45
C GLU A 277 -15.71 -9.49 -7.51
N VAL A 278 -14.91 -8.47 -7.20
CA VAL A 278 -13.45 -8.53 -7.28
C VAL A 278 -12.84 -8.74 -5.89
N SER A 279 -12.05 -9.79 -5.76
CA SER A 279 -11.27 -10.06 -4.55
C SER A 279 -9.92 -9.36 -4.58
N LEU A 280 -9.11 -9.63 -5.59
CA LEU A 280 -7.81 -9.01 -5.78
C LEU A 280 -7.76 -8.36 -7.16
N ALA A 281 -7.05 -7.25 -7.27
CA ALA A 281 -6.76 -6.58 -8.52
C ALA A 281 -5.29 -6.16 -8.58
N VAL A 282 -4.66 -6.32 -9.74
CA VAL A 282 -3.34 -5.77 -10.05
C VAL A 282 -3.34 -5.20 -11.45
N ALA A 283 -2.73 -4.02 -11.63
CA ALA A 283 -2.51 -3.42 -12.94
C ALA A 283 -1.01 -3.41 -13.27
N TYR A 284 -0.67 -3.64 -14.52
CA TYR A 284 0.72 -3.76 -14.97
C TYR A 284 0.85 -3.45 -16.45
N GLY A 285 2.07 -3.07 -16.86
CA GLY A 285 2.40 -2.84 -18.26
C GLY A 285 2.80 -4.13 -18.96
N VAL A 286 2.35 -4.28 -20.18
CA VAL A 286 2.74 -5.36 -21.10
C VAL A 286 3.19 -4.74 -22.41
N ALA A 287 4.24 -5.29 -23.03
CA ALA A 287 4.72 -4.81 -24.32
C ALA A 287 3.58 -4.72 -25.34
N SER A 288 3.47 -3.56 -25.98
CA SER A 288 2.46 -3.32 -27.00
C SER A 288 2.77 -4.15 -28.26
N PRO A 289 1.77 -4.81 -28.87
CA PRO A 289 1.96 -5.44 -30.18
C PRO A 289 2.31 -4.45 -31.29
N ALA A 290 2.05 -3.16 -31.08
CA ALA A 290 2.18 -2.12 -32.11
C ALA A 290 3.48 -1.29 -32.03
N GLY A 291 4.33 -1.49 -30.99
CA GLY A 291 5.54 -0.67 -30.80
C GLY A 291 6.35 -1.05 -29.58
N ASP A 292 7.31 -0.20 -29.23
CA ASP A 292 8.23 -0.39 -28.10
C ASP A 292 7.62 0.04 -26.73
N ASP A 293 6.42 0.61 -26.74
CA ASP A 293 5.72 1.06 -25.54
C ASP A 293 4.95 -0.08 -24.87
N GLU A 294 4.43 0.17 -23.67
CA GLU A 294 3.55 -0.75 -22.96
C GLU A 294 2.07 -0.37 -23.19
N VAL A 295 1.19 -1.33 -22.94
CA VAL A 295 -0.24 -1.11 -22.73
C VAL A 295 -0.61 -1.49 -21.30
N ALA A 296 -1.57 -0.79 -20.71
CA ALA A 296 -2.06 -1.11 -19.38
C ALA A 296 -2.99 -2.34 -19.44
N VAL A 297 -2.71 -3.33 -18.60
CA VAL A 297 -3.51 -4.55 -18.44
C VAL A 297 -3.81 -4.71 -16.95
N ALA A 298 -5.00 -5.23 -16.63
CA ALA A 298 -5.34 -5.58 -15.27
C ALA A 298 -5.70 -7.05 -15.15
N ALA A 299 -5.25 -7.69 -14.05
CA ALA A 299 -5.67 -9.02 -13.66
C ALA A 299 -6.51 -8.93 -12.39
N VAL A 300 -7.59 -9.67 -12.33
CA VAL A 300 -8.50 -9.72 -11.18
C VAL A 300 -8.81 -11.16 -10.78
N THR A 301 -9.02 -11.39 -9.47
CA THR A 301 -9.61 -12.62 -8.96
C THR A 301 -11.04 -12.36 -8.51
N ARG A 302 -11.90 -13.36 -8.62
CA ARG A 302 -13.30 -13.25 -8.22
C ARG A 302 -13.49 -13.37 -6.71
N SER A 303 -14.37 -12.55 -6.16
CA SER A 303 -14.82 -12.64 -4.78
C SER A 303 -15.94 -13.68 -4.67
N GLY A 304 -15.69 -14.78 -3.96
CA GLY A 304 -16.69 -15.83 -3.73
C GLY A 304 -17.21 -16.47 -5.02
N GLY A 305 -16.44 -16.43 -6.11
CA GLY A 305 -16.84 -17.01 -7.41
C GLY A 305 -17.89 -16.21 -8.17
N ARG A 306 -18.19 -14.97 -7.75
CA ARG A 306 -19.18 -14.09 -8.42
C ARG A 306 -18.73 -13.73 -9.83
N GLU A 307 -19.68 -13.67 -10.75
CA GLU A 307 -19.42 -13.19 -12.11
C GLU A 307 -19.24 -11.66 -12.12
N ILE A 308 -18.30 -11.19 -12.93
CA ILE A 308 -18.04 -9.75 -13.11
C ILE A 308 -18.93 -9.28 -14.25
N ASP A 309 -19.81 -8.32 -13.95
CA ASP A 309 -20.68 -7.71 -14.96
C ASP A 309 -19.90 -6.66 -15.78
N PRO A 310 -19.87 -6.75 -17.13
CA PRO A 310 -19.18 -5.80 -17.99
C PRO A 310 -19.63 -4.36 -17.82
N VAL A 311 -20.92 -4.13 -17.51
CA VAL A 311 -21.46 -2.78 -17.30
C VAL A 311 -20.90 -2.17 -16.03
N THR A 312 -20.95 -2.91 -14.92
CA THR A 312 -20.41 -2.48 -13.62
C THR A 312 -18.89 -2.25 -13.70
N LEU A 313 -18.18 -3.13 -14.42
CA LEU A 313 -16.74 -2.97 -14.70
C LEU A 313 -16.45 -1.67 -15.46
N SER A 314 -17.24 -1.40 -16.51
CA SER A 314 -17.11 -0.17 -17.32
C SER A 314 -17.34 1.07 -16.48
N GLU A 315 -18.39 1.10 -15.67
CA GLU A 315 -18.73 2.22 -14.78
C GLU A 315 -17.61 2.48 -13.73
N ALA A 316 -16.99 1.42 -13.21
CA ALA A 316 -15.89 1.56 -12.26
C ALA A 316 -14.67 2.20 -12.90
N LEU A 317 -14.30 1.76 -14.10
CA LEU A 317 -13.13 2.24 -14.83
C LEU A 317 -13.37 3.56 -15.59
N ASP A 318 -14.64 3.95 -15.84
CA ASP A 318 -15.00 5.23 -16.48
C ASP A 318 -14.60 6.45 -15.63
N ARG A 319 -14.34 6.25 -14.35
CA ARG A 319 -13.85 7.28 -13.43
C ARG A 319 -12.39 7.66 -13.68
N LEU A 320 -11.65 6.82 -14.40
CA LEU A 320 -10.28 7.07 -14.78
C LEU A 320 -10.20 7.88 -16.08
N PRO A 321 -9.18 8.70 -16.28
CA PRO A 321 -8.87 9.31 -17.57
C PRO A 321 -8.83 8.24 -18.67
N ALA A 322 -9.35 8.53 -19.84
CA ALA A 322 -9.49 7.54 -20.91
C ALA A 322 -8.16 6.84 -21.29
N HIS A 323 -7.05 7.58 -21.25
CA HIS A 323 -5.71 7.05 -21.57
C HIS A 323 -5.10 6.21 -20.46
N GLU A 324 -5.68 6.22 -19.25
CA GLU A 324 -5.23 5.42 -18.10
C GLU A 324 -6.00 4.09 -17.97
N ARG A 325 -7.07 3.91 -18.74
CA ARG A 325 -7.88 2.69 -18.66
C ARG A 325 -7.14 1.50 -19.23
N PRO A 326 -7.15 0.33 -18.55
CA PRO A 326 -6.51 -0.88 -19.07
C PRO A 326 -7.21 -1.32 -20.37
N VAL A 327 -6.39 -1.71 -21.36
CA VAL A 327 -6.94 -2.23 -22.64
C VAL A 327 -7.63 -3.58 -22.47
N VAL A 328 -7.20 -4.34 -21.46
CA VAL A 328 -7.77 -5.64 -21.09
C VAL A 328 -7.82 -5.78 -19.57
N VAL A 329 -8.96 -6.25 -19.08
CA VAL A 329 -9.10 -6.80 -17.72
C VAL A 329 -9.34 -8.29 -17.86
N HIS A 330 -8.52 -9.14 -17.22
CA HIS A 330 -8.68 -10.59 -17.31
C HIS A 330 -8.84 -11.24 -15.94
N VAL A 331 -9.64 -12.30 -15.90
CA VAL A 331 -9.89 -13.05 -14.68
C VAL A 331 -8.85 -14.16 -14.53
N VAL A 332 -8.23 -14.23 -13.37
CA VAL A 332 -7.28 -15.28 -12.98
C VAL A 332 -7.78 -16.02 -11.74
N GLU A 333 -7.34 -17.26 -11.56
CA GLU A 333 -7.73 -18.05 -10.37
C GLU A 333 -7.10 -17.50 -9.09
N ASP A 334 -5.81 -17.10 -9.16
CA ASP A 334 -5.08 -16.51 -8.04
C ASP A 334 -3.99 -15.54 -8.54
N ILE A 335 -3.56 -14.66 -7.67
CA ILE A 335 -2.43 -13.76 -7.89
C ILE A 335 -1.36 -14.08 -6.86
N ASP A 336 -0.20 -14.48 -7.33
CA ASP A 336 0.96 -14.82 -6.50
C ASP A 336 1.24 -13.75 -5.45
N ARG A 337 1.57 -14.20 -4.23
CA ARG A 337 1.98 -13.33 -3.12
C ARG A 337 3.44 -13.59 -2.74
N THR A 338 4.13 -12.54 -2.34
CA THR A 338 5.45 -12.68 -1.71
C THR A 338 5.32 -13.31 -0.32
N ALA A 339 6.42 -13.74 0.28
CA ALA A 339 6.46 -14.16 1.69
C ALA A 339 5.97 -13.05 2.66
N TRP A 340 5.85 -11.81 2.19
CA TRP A 340 5.36 -10.63 2.91
C TRP A 340 3.93 -10.27 2.54
N PHE A 341 3.21 -11.18 1.88
CA PHE A 341 1.82 -11.00 1.45
C PHE A 341 1.58 -9.85 0.45
N ARG A 342 2.62 -9.41 -0.29
CA ARG A 342 2.46 -8.46 -1.38
C ARG A 342 2.19 -9.19 -2.68
N LEU A 343 1.25 -8.67 -3.49
CA LEU A 343 0.94 -9.24 -4.80
C LEU A 343 2.15 -9.14 -5.76
N ARG A 344 2.38 -10.19 -6.52
CA ARG A 344 3.48 -10.29 -7.48
C ARG A 344 2.97 -10.06 -8.89
N LYS A 345 3.34 -8.92 -9.48
CA LYS A 345 3.00 -8.57 -10.87
C LYS A 345 3.97 -9.17 -11.89
N PHE A 346 5.14 -9.65 -11.45
CA PHE A 346 6.24 -10.05 -12.35
C PHE A 346 5.88 -11.19 -13.29
N ALA A 347 5.26 -12.26 -12.79
CA ALA A 347 4.86 -13.41 -13.63
C ALA A 347 3.80 -12.99 -14.67
N LEU A 348 2.84 -12.15 -14.28
CA LEU A 348 1.82 -11.61 -15.17
C LEU A 348 2.43 -10.74 -16.28
N ARG A 349 3.37 -9.84 -15.93
CA ARG A 349 4.11 -9.03 -16.93
C ARG A 349 4.88 -9.89 -17.91
N GLN A 350 5.55 -10.94 -17.44
CA GLN A 350 6.31 -11.86 -18.31
C GLN A 350 5.42 -12.68 -19.23
N ALA A 351 4.22 -13.05 -18.78
CA ALA A 351 3.27 -13.79 -19.60
C ALA A 351 2.75 -12.98 -20.80
N GLY A 352 2.85 -11.65 -20.74
CA GLY A 352 2.41 -10.77 -21.82
C GLY A 352 0.88 -10.57 -21.81
N LEU A 353 0.31 -10.22 -22.96
CA LEU A 353 -1.13 -10.10 -23.13
C LEU A 353 -1.80 -11.45 -22.87
N PRO A 354 -2.93 -11.48 -22.13
CA PRO A 354 -3.62 -12.72 -21.81
C PRO A 354 -4.10 -13.40 -23.11
N GLY A 355 -3.75 -14.68 -23.26
CA GLY A 355 -4.06 -15.47 -24.48
C GLY A 355 -5.29 -16.38 -24.36
N GLY A 356 -6.04 -16.29 -23.23
CA GLY A 356 -7.21 -17.14 -23.00
C GLY A 356 -7.86 -16.87 -21.64
N GLY A 357 -8.92 -17.58 -21.34
CA GLY A 357 -9.73 -17.35 -20.14
C GLY A 357 -10.73 -16.21 -20.34
N GLU A 358 -11.41 -15.82 -19.26
CA GLU A 358 -12.36 -14.73 -19.31
C GLU A 358 -11.64 -13.38 -19.35
N GLN A 359 -11.97 -12.58 -20.34
CA GLN A 359 -11.37 -11.28 -20.62
C GLN A 359 -12.42 -10.26 -20.96
N PHE A 360 -12.19 -9.03 -20.52
CA PHE A 360 -12.98 -7.85 -20.87
C PHE A 360 -12.07 -6.89 -21.63
N HIS A 361 -12.42 -6.59 -22.88
CA HIS A 361 -11.65 -5.72 -23.75
C HIS A 361 -12.27 -4.34 -23.80
N LEU A 362 -11.44 -3.30 -23.70
CA LEU A 362 -11.87 -1.92 -23.86
C LEU A 362 -12.18 -1.63 -25.35
N ASP A 363 -13.43 -1.35 -25.65
CA ASP A 363 -13.77 -0.72 -26.93
C ASP A 363 -13.43 0.77 -26.89
N GLN A 364 -12.43 1.17 -27.65
CA GLN A 364 -11.93 2.55 -27.69
C GLN A 364 -12.96 3.56 -28.24
N ASN A 365 -14.00 3.12 -28.95
CA ASN A 365 -15.02 4.01 -29.50
C ASN A 365 -16.10 4.32 -28.47
N SER A 366 -16.58 3.30 -27.75
CA SER A 366 -17.63 3.46 -26.75
C SER A 366 -17.08 3.74 -25.34
N GLY A 367 -15.83 3.35 -25.06
CA GLY A 367 -15.25 3.37 -23.73
C GLY A 367 -15.77 2.26 -22.80
N ALA A 368 -16.57 1.33 -23.31
CA ALA A 368 -17.11 0.21 -22.56
C ALA A 368 -16.19 -1.02 -22.64
N TYR A 369 -16.36 -1.92 -21.67
CA TYR A 369 -15.70 -3.22 -21.66
C TYR A 369 -16.69 -4.29 -22.09
N ASP A 370 -16.29 -5.10 -23.05
CA ASP A 370 -17.06 -6.24 -23.53
C ASP A 370 -16.27 -7.55 -23.39
N THR A 371 -16.97 -8.64 -23.12
CA THR A 371 -16.38 -9.97 -23.14
C THR A 371 -16.02 -10.36 -24.56
N SER A 372 -14.75 -10.71 -24.81
CA SER A 372 -14.41 -11.34 -26.08
C SER A 372 -15.11 -12.69 -26.23
N SER A 373 -15.84 -12.82 -27.31
CA SER A 373 -16.35 -14.11 -27.78
C SER A 373 -15.21 -14.93 -28.39
#